data_3b077624215b38ea04759b75ce142198
#
_entry.id   3b077624215b38ea04759b75ce142198
#
_cell.length_a   1.000
_cell.length_b   1.000
_cell.length_c   1.000
_cell.angle_alpha   90.00
_cell.angle_beta   90.00
_cell.angle_gamma   90.00
#
_symmetry.space_group_name_H-M   'P 1'
#
loop_
_entity.id
_entity.type
_entity.pdbx_description
1 polymer ?
#
loop_
_entity_poly.entity_id
_entity_poly.type
_entity_poly.pdbx_seq_one_letter_code
_entity_poly.pdbx_strand_id
1 'polypeptide(L)'
;MQEERNFLEMNYGMRCHDICQKADIDTVLDTVKENGIHQIQLAFGKSIAGFDFGPGHYSPGMAHMIGDKLKERNIHVSVLGCYINPVVPDEEARKASVAKFIEHLKYAKIIGADMVGTETGRYSNDFQVVPETYTEECYRRLLLSMKEIVAAAEKLGVIVGIEAVHDHTLYSPEMMRRFLDDIDSPNVEVILDPVNLISAEDCMNQEAVLERAFRLYGDRISMVHVKDFSMENGHPEFEHIGEGLFHYEPLLRWLKKEKPYITMLLENSNRERYHRDVAYLQKIYSEV
;
A
#
# COMPACT_ATOMS: atom_id res chain seq x y z
N MET A 1 -2.11 32.94 17.41
CA MET A 1 -1.12 32.03 17.96
C MET A 1 -1.09 30.87 16.98
N GLN A 2 -0.04 30.75 16.15
CA GLN A 2 0.22 29.53 15.41
C GLN A 2 0.56 28.48 16.45
N GLU A 3 -0.27 27.43 16.57
CA GLU A 3 0.13 26.23 17.26
C GLU A 3 1.42 25.74 16.58
N GLU A 4 2.52 25.72 17.33
CA GLU A 4 3.71 24.99 16.93
C GLU A 4 3.25 23.55 16.73
N ARG A 5 3.09 23.13 15.45
CA ARG A 5 2.90 21.72 15.13
C ARG A 5 4.09 21.00 15.74
N ASN A 6 3.81 20.15 16.68
CA ASN A 6 4.82 19.30 17.29
C ASN A 6 5.31 18.37 16.16
N PHE A 7 6.49 18.63 15.62
CA PHE A 7 7.09 17.91 14.48
C PHE A 7 7.35 16.40 14.75
N LEU A 8 6.80 15.88 15.83
CA LEU A 8 6.91 14.49 16.26
C LEU A 8 5.59 13.71 16.17
N GLU A 9 4.54 14.28 15.59
CA GLU A 9 3.30 13.53 15.36
C GLU A 9 3.39 12.78 14.04
N MET A 10 3.17 11.46 14.10
CA MET A 10 3.15 10.62 12.91
C MET A 10 1.93 10.94 12.03
N ASN A 11 2.12 10.84 10.72
CA ASN A 11 1.01 10.92 9.76
C ASN A 11 0.25 9.60 9.74
N TYR A 12 -1.00 9.63 10.17
CA TYR A 12 -1.90 8.49 10.09
C TYR A 12 -2.96 8.68 9.02
N GLY A 13 -3.25 7.61 8.36
CA GLY A 13 -4.35 7.53 7.40
C GLY A 13 -4.99 6.15 7.42
N MET A 14 -5.86 5.87 6.46
CA MET A 14 -6.57 4.60 6.39
C MET A 14 -7.00 4.26 4.97
N ARG A 15 -7.23 2.98 4.69
CA ARG A 15 -7.87 2.57 3.44
C ARG A 15 -9.35 2.98 3.42
N CYS A 16 -9.80 3.62 2.34
CA CYS A 16 -11.20 4.06 2.20
C CYS A 16 -12.23 2.93 2.35
N HIS A 17 -11.93 1.77 1.81
CA HIS A 17 -12.87 0.64 1.83
C HIS A 17 -12.96 -0.07 3.19
N ASP A 18 -12.11 0.28 4.16
CA ASP A 18 -12.24 -0.17 5.55
C ASP A 18 -13.12 0.80 6.37
N ILE A 19 -13.17 2.08 5.97
CA ILE A 19 -13.97 3.10 6.65
C ILE A 19 -15.43 3.05 6.22
N CYS A 20 -15.67 2.90 4.92
CA CYS A 20 -16.96 2.98 4.30
C CYS A 20 -17.17 1.84 3.31
N GLN A 21 -18.34 1.24 3.34
CA GLN A 21 -18.75 0.34 2.26
C GLN A 21 -18.76 1.09 0.93
N LYS A 22 -18.61 0.37 -0.17
CA LYS A 22 -18.59 0.92 -1.52
C LYS A 22 -19.85 1.78 -1.77
N ALA A 23 -19.64 3.08 -1.98
CA ALA A 23 -20.70 4.09 -2.17
C ALA A 23 -20.30 5.08 -3.26
N ASP A 24 -21.17 6.07 -3.54
CA ASP A 24 -20.76 7.20 -4.38
C ASP A 24 -19.61 7.98 -3.73
N ILE A 25 -18.88 8.73 -4.55
CA ILE A 25 -17.64 9.39 -4.10
C ILE A 25 -17.88 10.41 -2.98
N ASP A 26 -18.99 11.14 -3.01
CA ASP A 26 -19.29 12.15 -1.98
C ASP A 26 -19.55 11.46 -0.65
N THR A 27 -20.36 10.41 -0.62
CA THR A 27 -20.59 9.60 0.58
C THR A 27 -19.28 9.03 1.17
N VAL A 28 -18.40 8.50 0.33
CA VAL A 28 -17.09 7.96 0.79
C VAL A 28 -16.26 9.07 1.42
N LEU A 29 -16.09 10.19 0.72
CA LEU A 29 -15.22 11.26 1.19
C LEU A 29 -15.79 12.03 2.39
N ASP A 30 -17.12 12.19 2.47
CA ASP A 30 -17.77 12.77 3.64
C ASP A 30 -17.59 11.87 4.87
N THR A 31 -17.72 10.55 4.71
CA THR A 31 -17.45 9.60 5.80
C THR A 31 -15.99 9.68 6.28
N VAL A 32 -15.02 9.77 5.37
CA VAL A 32 -13.60 9.97 5.70
C VAL A 32 -13.41 11.25 6.53
N LYS A 33 -13.94 12.37 6.03
CA LYS A 33 -13.85 13.69 6.68
C LYS A 33 -14.50 13.71 8.06
N GLU A 34 -15.70 13.16 8.21
CA GLU A 34 -16.44 13.09 9.48
C GLU A 34 -15.71 12.31 10.57
N ASN A 35 -14.85 11.36 10.16
CA ASN A 35 -13.98 10.62 11.07
C ASN A 35 -12.60 11.29 11.29
N GLY A 36 -12.40 12.52 10.84
CA GLY A 36 -11.16 13.28 11.05
C GLY A 36 -9.94 12.69 10.34
N ILE A 37 -10.15 11.92 9.27
CA ILE A 37 -9.09 11.27 8.51
C ILE A 37 -8.68 12.18 7.34
N HIS A 38 -7.38 12.46 7.22
CA HIS A 38 -6.85 13.35 6.19
C HIS A 38 -5.96 12.66 5.18
N GLN A 39 -5.41 11.50 5.49
CA GLN A 39 -4.57 10.68 4.61
C GLN A 39 -5.30 9.39 4.26
N ILE A 40 -5.38 9.04 2.98
CA ILE A 40 -6.10 7.84 2.57
C ILE A 40 -5.36 7.01 1.54
N GLN A 41 -5.64 5.70 1.56
CA GLN A 41 -5.48 4.87 0.38
C GLN A 41 -6.83 4.77 -0.34
N LEU A 42 -6.86 5.21 -1.59
CA LEU A 42 -8.06 5.17 -2.43
C LEU A 42 -7.91 4.09 -3.51
N ALA A 43 -8.64 3.00 -3.39
CA ALA A 43 -8.76 1.99 -4.43
C ALA A 43 -10.14 2.12 -5.10
N PHE A 44 -10.19 2.69 -6.29
CA PHE A 44 -11.44 3.05 -6.95
C PHE A 44 -12.46 1.92 -6.99
N GLY A 45 -12.08 0.77 -7.52
CA GLY A 45 -12.99 -0.35 -7.67
C GLY A 45 -13.50 -0.96 -6.35
N LYS A 46 -12.76 -0.75 -5.25
CA LYS A 46 -13.17 -1.20 -3.91
C LYS A 46 -14.00 -0.15 -3.18
N SER A 47 -13.74 1.14 -3.41
CA SER A 47 -14.31 2.23 -2.61
C SER A 47 -15.48 2.94 -3.28
N ILE A 48 -15.45 3.13 -4.61
CA ILE A 48 -16.41 3.99 -5.31
C ILE A 48 -17.39 3.16 -6.13
N ALA A 49 -18.69 3.38 -5.91
CA ALA A 49 -19.78 2.81 -6.68
C ALA A 49 -20.22 3.77 -7.82
N GLY A 50 -21.00 3.23 -8.75
CA GLY A 50 -21.64 4.03 -9.81
C GLY A 50 -20.76 4.43 -10.97
N PHE A 51 -19.49 3.98 -11.01
CA PHE A 51 -18.57 4.23 -12.11
C PHE A 51 -17.76 2.97 -12.44
N ASP A 52 -17.56 2.72 -13.73
CA ASP A 52 -16.65 1.67 -14.20
C ASP A 52 -15.24 2.22 -14.35
N PHE A 53 -14.37 1.83 -13.43
CA PHE A 53 -12.94 2.16 -13.44
C PHE A 53 -12.10 1.19 -14.29
N GLY A 54 -12.70 0.61 -15.32
CA GLY A 54 -11.99 -0.20 -16.31
C GLY A 54 -11.15 0.67 -17.27
N PRO A 55 -10.22 0.06 -18.00
CA PRO A 55 -9.40 0.77 -18.99
C PRO A 55 -10.26 1.50 -20.03
N GLY A 56 -9.89 2.74 -20.36
CA GLY A 56 -10.58 3.59 -21.33
C GLY A 56 -11.74 4.42 -20.79
N HIS A 57 -12.15 4.22 -19.53
CA HIS A 57 -13.22 5.01 -18.91
C HIS A 57 -12.69 6.25 -18.15
N TYR A 58 -11.41 6.34 -17.95
CA TYR A 58 -10.78 7.49 -17.29
C TYR A 58 -10.71 8.70 -18.23
N SER A 59 -10.83 9.89 -17.66
CA SER A 59 -10.64 11.15 -18.39
C SER A 59 -10.02 12.22 -17.47
N PRO A 60 -9.38 13.25 -18.04
CA PRO A 60 -8.92 14.40 -17.25
C PRO A 60 -10.04 15.06 -16.45
N GLY A 61 -11.25 15.17 -17.02
CA GLY A 61 -12.40 15.73 -16.33
C GLY A 61 -12.83 14.94 -15.09
N MET A 62 -12.83 13.60 -15.19
CA MET A 62 -13.09 12.72 -14.03
C MET A 62 -12.00 12.92 -12.96
N ALA A 63 -10.73 12.93 -13.36
CA ALA A 63 -9.62 13.07 -12.42
C ALA A 63 -9.64 14.42 -11.69
N HIS A 64 -9.94 15.51 -12.39
CA HIS A 64 -10.15 16.84 -11.79
C HIS A 64 -11.33 16.85 -10.83
N MET A 65 -12.48 16.29 -11.22
CA MET A 65 -13.66 16.21 -10.34
C MET A 65 -13.33 15.47 -9.04
N ILE A 66 -12.59 14.34 -9.10
CA ILE A 66 -12.16 13.60 -7.91
C ILE A 66 -11.19 14.44 -7.08
N GLY A 67 -10.17 15.05 -7.71
CA GLY A 67 -9.16 15.86 -7.04
C GLY A 67 -9.78 17.10 -6.35
N ASP A 68 -10.74 17.77 -6.97
CA ASP A 68 -11.44 18.92 -6.38
C ASP A 68 -12.25 18.48 -5.15
N LYS A 69 -12.99 17.37 -5.23
CA LYS A 69 -13.76 16.82 -4.09
C LYS A 69 -12.88 16.43 -2.91
N LEU A 70 -11.70 15.86 -3.16
CA LEU A 70 -10.69 15.55 -2.14
C LEU A 70 -10.19 16.85 -1.47
N LYS A 71 -9.81 17.84 -2.27
CA LYS A 71 -9.30 19.13 -1.81
C LYS A 71 -10.33 19.90 -0.98
N GLU A 72 -11.59 19.95 -1.39
CA GLU A 72 -12.71 20.58 -0.65
C GLU A 72 -12.90 19.99 0.75
N ARG A 73 -12.50 18.74 0.94
CA ARG A 73 -12.61 18.01 2.21
C ARG A 73 -11.30 17.96 3.00
N ASN A 74 -10.24 18.56 2.49
CA ASN A 74 -8.89 18.47 3.07
C ASN A 74 -8.42 17.02 3.24
N ILE A 75 -8.67 16.20 2.20
CA ILE A 75 -8.27 14.79 2.13
C ILE A 75 -7.16 14.66 1.10
N HIS A 76 -6.10 13.94 1.45
CA HIS A 76 -4.95 13.65 0.61
C HIS A 76 -4.88 12.15 0.28
N VAL A 77 -4.60 11.81 -0.97
CA VAL A 77 -4.42 10.42 -1.41
C VAL A 77 -2.95 10.04 -1.31
N SER A 78 -2.56 9.39 -0.23
CA SER A 78 -1.20 8.90 -0.05
C SER A 78 -0.90 7.71 -0.98
N VAL A 79 -1.88 6.82 -1.20
CA VAL A 79 -1.77 5.73 -2.17
C VAL A 79 -3.03 5.66 -3.02
N LEU A 80 -2.89 5.80 -4.34
CA LEU A 80 -3.90 5.38 -5.29
C LEU A 80 -3.72 3.87 -5.54
N GLY A 81 -4.54 3.07 -4.90
CA GLY A 81 -4.42 1.60 -4.95
C GLY A 81 -4.91 1.03 -6.28
N CYS A 82 -4.02 0.39 -7.01
CA CYS A 82 -4.33 -0.33 -8.24
C CYS A 82 -3.79 -1.76 -8.16
N TYR A 83 -4.42 -2.58 -7.34
CA TYR A 83 -4.02 -3.96 -7.11
C TYR A 83 -4.29 -4.82 -8.34
N ILE A 84 -3.22 -5.31 -8.95
CA ILE A 84 -3.22 -6.16 -10.15
C ILE A 84 -2.45 -7.45 -9.86
N ASN A 85 -2.63 -8.46 -10.74
CA ASN A 85 -1.73 -9.61 -10.76
C ASN A 85 -0.75 -9.48 -11.95
N PRO A 86 0.45 -8.89 -11.76
CA PRO A 86 1.40 -8.64 -12.85
C PRO A 86 2.07 -9.91 -13.38
N VAL A 87 1.88 -11.05 -12.69
CA VAL A 87 2.49 -12.35 -13.02
C VAL A 87 1.48 -13.41 -13.45
N VAL A 88 0.21 -13.04 -13.62
CA VAL A 88 -0.83 -13.98 -14.06
C VAL A 88 -0.36 -14.77 -15.31
N PRO A 89 -0.51 -16.12 -15.34
CA PRO A 89 -0.01 -16.95 -16.45
C PRO A 89 -0.59 -16.58 -17.82
N ASP A 90 -1.88 -16.25 -17.86
CA ASP A 90 -2.54 -15.80 -19.09
C ASP A 90 -1.97 -14.45 -19.56
N GLU A 91 -1.45 -14.43 -20.79
CA GLU A 91 -0.74 -13.25 -21.32
C GLU A 91 -1.67 -12.06 -21.62
N GLU A 92 -2.89 -12.32 -22.04
CA GLU A 92 -3.85 -11.24 -22.30
C GLU A 92 -4.33 -10.62 -20.97
N ALA A 93 -4.55 -11.45 -19.94
CA ALA A 93 -4.85 -10.96 -18.58
C ALA A 93 -3.68 -10.14 -17.99
N ARG A 94 -2.42 -10.56 -18.22
CA ARG A 94 -1.23 -9.82 -17.81
C ARG A 94 -1.18 -8.44 -18.47
N LYS A 95 -1.35 -8.40 -19.80
CA LYS A 95 -1.37 -7.12 -20.54
C LYS A 95 -2.50 -6.21 -20.08
N ALA A 96 -3.69 -6.76 -19.85
CA ALA A 96 -4.83 -6.01 -19.32
C ALA A 96 -4.52 -5.44 -17.93
N SER A 97 -3.88 -6.20 -17.05
CA SER A 97 -3.42 -5.76 -15.73
C SER A 97 -2.42 -4.61 -15.84
N VAL A 98 -1.40 -4.72 -16.68
CA VAL A 98 -0.41 -3.67 -16.95
C VAL A 98 -1.09 -2.41 -17.50
N ALA A 99 -1.97 -2.55 -18.51
CA ALA A 99 -2.70 -1.43 -19.09
C ALA A 99 -3.57 -0.71 -18.05
N LYS A 100 -4.25 -1.46 -17.17
CA LYS A 100 -5.03 -0.89 -16.06
C LYS A 100 -4.15 -0.07 -15.13
N PHE A 101 -2.97 -0.56 -14.76
CA PHE A 101 -2.05 0.18 -13.89
C PHE A 101 -1.54 1.47 -14.55
N ILE A 102 -1.16 1.39 -15.82
CA ILE A 102 -0.71 2.56 -16.59
C ILE A 102 -1.83 3.61 -16.69
N GLU A 103 -3.08 3.19 -16.79
CA GLU A 103 -4.22 4.12 -16.76
C GLU A 103 -4.30 4.87 -15.42
N HIS A 104 -4.08 4.21 -14.28
CA HIS A 104 -4.02 4.88 -12.97
C HIS A 104 -2.85 5.88 -12.90
N LEU A 105 -1.67 5.52 -13.43
CA LEU A 105 -0.51 6.43 -13.49
C LEU A 105 -0.81 7.72 -14.23
N LYS A 106 -1.55 7.68 -15.35
CA LYS A 106 -1.89 8.86 -16.15
C LYS A 106 -2.63 9.94 -15.35
N TYR A 107 -3.46 9.52 -14.43
CA TYR A 107 -4.36 10.42 -13.71
C TYR A 107 -3.97 10.68 -12.25
N ALA A 108 -2.99 9.94 -11.71
CA ALA A 108 -2.56 10.05 -10.32
C ALA A 108 -2.22 11.49 -9.90
N LYS A 109 -1.44 12.21 -10.71
CA LYS A 109 -1.08 13.61 -10.42
C LYS A 109 -2.26 14.58 -10.44
N ILE A 110 -3.21 14.38 -11.36
CA ILE A 110 -4.41 15.24 -11.44
C ILE A 110 -5.29 15.02 -10.21
N ILE A 111 -5.37 13.79 -9.73
CA ILE A 111 -6.08 13.43 -8.50
C ILE A 111 -5.36 13.97 -7.26
N GLY A 112 -4.04 14.13 -7.32
CA GLY A 112 -3.20 14.56 -6.21
C GLY A 112 -2.70 13.40 -5.35
N ALA A 113 -2.49 12.23 -5.96
CA ALA A 113 -1.93 11.06 -5.27
C ALA A 113 -0.39 11.10 -5.24
N ASP A 114 0.21 10.68 -4.11
CA ASP A 114 1.67 10.60 -3.98
C ASP A 114 2.25 9.47 -4.83
N MET A 115 1.56 8.31 -4.86
CA MET A 115 1.98 7.14 -5.61
C MET A 115 0.79 6.31 -6.11
N VAL A 116 1.06 5.42 -7.07
CA VAL A 116 0.15 4.32 -7.42
C VAL A 116 0.72 3.03 -6.86
N GLY A 117 -0.04 2.35 -6.00
CA GLY A 117 0.43 1.18 -5.25
C GLY A 117 -0.12 -0.15 -5.77
N THR A 118 0.70 -1.21 -5.71
CA THR A 118 0.30 -2.59 -5.98
C THR A 118 1.20 -3.59 -5.25
N GLU A 119 0.66 -4.79 -5.04
CA GLU A 119 1.39 -6.00 -4.68
C GLU A 119 1.98 -6.68 -5.92
N THR A 120 2.73 -7.78 -5.72
CA THR A 120 3.51 -8.42 -6.79
C THR A 120 2.88 -9.69 -7.36
N GLY A 121 1.74 -10.10 -6.81
CA GLY A 121 0.89 -11.17 -7.37
C GLY A 121 1.44 -12.58 -7.28
N ARG A 122 0.62 -13.52 -7.74
CA ARG A 122 0.86 -14.97 -7.72
C ARG A 122 0.78 -15.55 -9.12
N TYR A 123 1.60 -16.55 -9.41
CA TYR A 123 1.61 -17.24 -10.73
C TYR A 123 0.40 -18.17 -10.88
N SER A 124 -0.79 -17.59 -10.82
CA SER A 124 -2.06 -18.29 -10.87
C SER A 124 -3.14 -17.42 -11.52
N ASN A 125 -4.04 -18.03 -12.28
CA ASN A 125 -5.17 -17.33 -12.92
C ASN A 125 -6.29 -17.01 -11.92
N ASP A 126 -6.39 -17.76 -10.86
CA ASP A 126 -7.40 -17.62 -9.79
C ASP A 126 -6.81 -17.09 -8.47
N PHE A 127 -5.60 -16.58 -8.53
CA PHE A 127 -4.87 -15.98 -7.41
C PHE A 127 -4.53 -16.96 -6.26
N GLN A 128 -4.50 -18.27 -6.52
CA GLN A 128 -4.09 -19.27 -5.53
C GLN A 128 -2.59 -19.23 -5.27
N VAL A 129 -2.18 -19.61 -4.07
CA VAL A 129 -0.77 -19.83 -3.75
C VAL A 129 -0.32 -21.14 -4.42
N VAL A 130 0.65 -21.04 -5.31
CA VAL A 130 1.21 -22.18 -6.05
C VAL A 130 2.73 -22.14 -6.02
N PRO A 131 3.43 -23.29 -6.05
CA PRO A 131 4.90 -23.31 -6.01
C PRO A 131 5.57 -22.52 -7.15
N GLU A 132 4.92 -22.41 -8.29
CA GLU A 132 5.39 -21.66 -9.46
C GLU A 132 5.57 -20.16 -9.16
N THR A 133 4.86 -19.61 -8.16
CA THR A 133 5.02 -18.21 -7.70
C THR A 133 6.44 -17.90 -7.24
N TYR A 134 7.15 -18.87 -6.68
CA TYR A 134 8.50 -18.70 -6.14
C TYR A 134 9.62 -19.02 -7.14
N THR A 135 9.30 -19.22 -8.40
CA THR A 135 10.27 -19.59 -9.44
C THR A 135 10.92 -18.38 -10.09
N GLU A 136 12.10 -18.59 -10.66
CA GLU A 136 12.80 -17.59 -11.46
C GLU A 136 12.00 -17.19 -12.73
N GLU A 137 11.17 -18.07 -13.26
CA GLU A 137 10.29 -17.78 -14.38
C GLU A 137 9.22 -16.75 -13.99
N CYS A 138 8.56 -16.95 -12.84
CA CYS A 138 7.59 -16.00 -12.30
C CYS A 138 8.24 -14.63 -12.01
N TYR A 139 9.43 -14.63 -11.42
CA TYR A 139 10.19 -13.40 -11.17
C TYR A 139 10.51 -12.64 -12.47
N ARG A 140 10.95 -13.32 -13.54
CA ARG A 140 11.19 -12.68 -14.84
C ARG A 140 9.91 -12.10 -15.44
N ARG A 141 8.78 -12.78 -15.21
CA ARG A 141 7.48 -12.30 -15.66
C ARG A 141 7.06 -11.05 -14.88
N LEU A 142 7.34 -10.97 -13.57
CA LEU A 142 7.19 -9.76 -12.80
C LEU A 142 8.00 -8.61 -13.39
N LEU A 143 9.30 -8.83 -13.63
CA LEU A 143 10.16 -7.82 -14.23
C LEU A 143 9.67 -7.34 -15.60
N LEU A 144 9.15 -8.24 -16.45
CA LEU A 144 8.57 -7.88 -17.74
C LEU A 144 7.42 -6.88 -17.55
N SER A 145 6.46 -7.19 -16.68
CA SER A 145 5.31 -6.33 -16.41
C SER A 145 5.71 -5.01 -15.77
N MET A 146 6.62 -5.07 -14.80
CA MET A 146 7.04 -3.88 -14.06
C MET A 146 7.88 -2.93 -14.90
N LYS A 147 8.71 -3.42 -15.83
CA LYS A 147 9.44 -2.56 -16.76
C LYS A 147 8.51 -1.76 -17.69
N GLU A 148 7.41 -2.36 -18.14
CA GLU A 148 6.39 -1.65 -18.92
C GLU A 148 5.71 -0.55 -18.08
N ILE A 149 5.33 -0.87 -16.83
CA ILE A 149 4.71 0.07 -15.90
C ILE A 149 5.65 1.21 -15.53
N VAL A 150 6.88 0.89 -15.15
CA VAL A 150 7.89 1.87 -14.70
C VAL A 150 8.29 2.80 -15.83
N ALA A 151 8.46 2.31 -17.05
CA ALA A 151 8.73 3.16 -18.21
C ALA A 151 7.60 4.19 -18.47
N ALA A 152 6.35 3.85 -18.15
CA ALA A 152 5.24 4.81 -18.19
C ALA A 152 5.30 5.78 -16.99
N ALA A 153 5.59 5.28 -15.80
CA ALA A 153 5.70 6.07 -14.57
C ALA A 153 6.79 7.14 -14.67
N GLU A 154 7.97 6.82 -15.20
CA GLU A 154 9.07 7.75 -15.44
C GLU A 154 8.68 8.88 -16.40
N LYS A 155 8.01 8.56 -17.51
CA LYS A 155 7.52 9.56 -18.48
C LYS A 155 6.49 10.51 -17.87
N LEU A 156 5.67 9.99 -16.94
CA LEU A 156 4.62 10.76 -16.27
C LEU A 156 5.12 11.46 -15.00
N GLY A 157 6.31 11.08 -14.51
CA GLY A 157 6.88 11.54 -13.25
C GLY A 157 6.01 11.15 -12.05
N VAL A 158 5.52 9.91 -12.01
CA VAL A 158 4.68 9.34 -10.95
C VAL A 158 5.46 8.24 -10.23
N ILE A 159 5.27 8.11 -8.93
CA ILE A 159 5.88 7.04 -8.13
C ILE A 159 5.03 5.77 -8.21
N VAL A 160 5.69 4.65 -8.37
CA VAL A 160 5.12 3.29 -8.25
C VAL A 160 5.47 2.75 -6.88
N GLY A 161 4.49 2.52 -6.04
CA GLY A 161 4.65 1.89 -4.74
C GLY A 161 4.51 0.37 -4.85
N ILE A 162 5.56 -0.36 -4.48
CA ILE A 162 5.58 -1.82 -4.52
C ILE A 162 5.55 -2.39 -3.12
N GLU A 163 4.62 -3.32 -2.90
CA GLU A 163 4.44 -4.02 -1.64
C GLU A 163 4.83 -5.50 -1.78
N ALA A 164 5.74 -5.96 -0.91
CA ALA A 164 6.09 -7.37 -0.79
C ALA A 164 5.11 -8.11 0.12
N VAL A 165 4.75 -9.34 -0.26
CA VAL A 165 3.88 -10.23 0.51
C VAL A 165 4.51 -11.62 0.53
N HIS A 166 4.59 -12.26 1.69
CA HIS A 166 5.30 -13.54 1.89
C HIS A 166 4.84 -14.68 0.97
N ASP A 167 3.66 -14.60 0.41
CA ASP A 167 3.09 -15.59 -0.51
C ASP A 167 2.89 -15.07 -1.95
N HIS A 168 3.56 -13.96 -2.29
CA HIS A 168 3.63 -13.39 -3.63
C HIS A 168 5.02 -13.58 -4.25
N THR A 169 5.21 -13.05 -5.47
CA THR A 169 6.48 -13.15 -6.19
C THR A 169 7.65 -12.52 -5.45
N LEU A 170 7.45 -11.37 -4.78
CA LEU A 170 8.43 -10.77 -3.87
C LEU A 170 8.11 -11.16 -2.42
N TYR A 171 8.48 -12.36 -2.05
CA TYR A 171 8.12 -13.00 -0.79
C TYR A 171 9.06 -12.72 0.38
N SER A 172 10.15 -11.99 0.18
CA SER A 172 11.13 -11.72 1.22
C SER A 172 11.84 -10.37 1.03
N PRO A 173 12.50 -9.84 2.08
CA PRO A 173 13.32 -8.64 1.96
C PRO A 173 14.40 -8.74 0.88
N GLU A 174 15.00 -9.89 0.72
CA GLU A 174 16.05 -10.15 -0.28
C GLU A 174 15.48 -10.08 -1.71
N MET A 175 14.27 -10.62 -1.93
CA MET A 175 13.60 -10.54 -3.23
C MET A 175 13.19 -9.10 -3.57
N MET A 176 12.74 -8.33 -2.59
CA MET A 176 12.47 -6.89 -2.78
C MET A 176 13.75 -6.14 -3.15
N ARG A 177 14.86 -6.38 -2.46
CA ARG A 177 16.15 -5.73 -2.79
C ARG A 177 16.60 -6.08 -4.20
N ARG A 178 16.57 -7.37 -4.55
CA ARG A 178 16.87 -7.84 -5.91
C ARG A 178 16.01 -7.14 -6.96
N PHE A 179 14.71 -7.02 -6.70
CA PHE A 179 13.79 -6.35 -7.61
C PHE A 179 14.14 -4.87 -7.80
N LEU A 180 14.46 -4.16 -6.73
CA LEU A 180 14.86 -2.76 -6.82
C LEU A 180 16.16 -2.57 -7.61
N ASP A 181 17.12 -3.50 -7.47
CA ASP A 181 18.36 -3.50 -8.27
C ASP A 181 18.11 -3.81 -9.75
N ASP A 182 17.24 -4.77 -10.06
CA ASP A 182 16.95 -5.20 -11.44
C ASP A 182 16.05 -4.22 -12.20
N ILE A 183 15.22 -3.45 -11.49
CA ILE A 183 14.36 -2.42 -12.09
C ILE A 183 15.10 -1.09 -12.26
N ASP A 184 15.98 -0.76 -11.34
CA ASP A 184 16.90 0.40 -11.34
C ASP A 184 16.22 1.72 -11.74
N SER A 185 15.15 2.08 -11.03
CA SER A 185 14.39 3.30 -11.32
C SER A 185 14.15 4.15 -10.08
N PRO A 186 14.35 5.48 -10.17
CA PRO A 186 14.01 6.40 -9.07
C PRO A 186 12.49 6.58 -8.88
N ASN A 187 11.69 6.10 -9.81
CA ASN A 187 10.22 6.19 -9.72
C ASN A 187 9.59 4.95 -9.08
N VAL A 188 10.39 4.06 -8.48
CA VAL A 188 9.89 2.90 -7.73
C VAL A 188 10.24 3.08 -6.26
N GLU A 189 9.25 3.02 -5.40
CA GLU A 189 9.38 3.10 -3.95
C GLU A 189 8.70 1.90 -3.29
N VAL A 190 9.00 1.66 -2.02
CA VAL A 190 8.43 0.53 -1.28
C VAL A 190 7.30 1.00 -0.37
N ILE A 191 6.18 0.31 -0.47
CA ILE A 191 5.15 0.28 0.56
C ILE A 191 5.52 -0.88 1.49
N LEU A 192 5.93 -0.57 2.71
CA LEU A 192 6.23 -1.60 3.69
C LEU A 192 4.97 -1.99 4.44
N ASP A 193 4.51 -3.21 4.26
CA ASP A 193 3.56 -3.87 5.16
C ASP A 193 4.30 -4.97 5.92
N PRO A 194 4.62 -4.74 7.19
CA PRO A 194 5.36 -5.72 7.98
C PRO A 194 4.62 -7.06 8.13
N VAL A 195 3.31 -7.01 8.31
CA VAL A 195 2.49 -8.22 8.51
C VAL A 195 2.42 -9.05 7.22
N ASN A 196 2.29 -8.39 6.07
CA ASN A 196 2.32 -9.08 4.77
C ASN A 196 3.69 -9.72 4.48
N LEU A 197 4.76 -9.19 5.05
CA LEU A 197 6.11 -9.69 4.85
C LEU A 197 6.47 -10.87 5.79
N ILE A 198 5.77 -11.00 6.92
CA ILE A 198 5.99 -12.05 7.91
C ILE A 198 5.26 -13.33 7.48
N SER A 199 6.05 -14.40 7.26
CA SER A 199 5.49 -15.74 7.05
C SER A 199 5.10 -16.41 8.36
N ALA A 200 4.36 -17.53 8.30
CA ALA A 200 4.06 -18.32 9.48
C ALA A 200 5.33 -18.81 10.21
N GLU A 201 6.40 -19.10 9.48
CA GLU A 201 7.69 -19.53 10.04
C GLU A 201 8.42 -18.37 10.74
N ASP A 202 8.22 -17.15 10.26
CA ASP A 202 8.86 -15.93 10.79
C ASP A 202 8.08 -15.28 11.95
N CYS A 203 6.89 -15.76 12.26
CA CYS A 203 5.99 -15.09 13.20
C CYS A 203 6.62 -14.89 14.61
N MET A 204 7.49 -15.78 15.05
CA MET A 204 8.25 -15.67 16.31
C MET A 204 9.57 -14.88 16.17
N ASN A 205 9.91 -14.44 14.97
CA ASN A 205 11.18 -13.76 14.68
C ASN A 205 10.96 -12.49 13.84
N GLN A 206 9.87 -11.79 14.09
CA GLN A 206 9.40 -10.62 13.34
C GLN A 206 10.46 -9.51 13.25
N GLU A 207 11.17 -9.25 14.35
CA GLU A 207 12.21 -8.21 14.41
C GLU A 207 13.31 -8.46 13.39
N ALA A 208 13.76 -9.71 13.25
CA ALA A 208 14.81 -10.05 12.28
C ALA A 208 14.35 -9.84 10.82
N VAL A 209 13.07 -10.06 10.52
CA VAL A 209 12.50 -9.75 9.19
C VAL A 209 12.54 -8.24 8.95
N LEU A 210 12.08 -7.45 9.91
CA LEU A 210 12.09 -5.98 9.82
C LEU A 210 13.50 -5.42 9.71
N GLU A 211 14.45 -5.88 10.53
CA GLU A 211 15.84 -5.45 10.47
C GLU A 211 16.49 -5.74 9.10
N ARG A 212 16.17 -6.89 8.48
CA ARG A 212 16.61 -7.20 7.12
C ARG A 212 16.01 -6.23 6.11
N ALA A 213 14.71 -5.95 6.19
CA ALA A 213 14.03 -5.00 5.32
C ALA A 213 14.65 -3.59 5.44
N PHE A 214 14.81 -3.08 6.66
CA PHE A 214 15.41 -1.77 6.91
C PHE A 214 16.84 -1.66 6.39
N ARG A 215 17.65 -2.69 6.58
CA ARG A 215 19.04 -2.73 6.10
C ARG A 215 19.12 -2.78 4.57
N LEU A 216 18.24 -3.55 3.92
CA LEU A 216 18.32 -3.81 2.48
C LEU A 216 17.69 -2.69 1.63
N TYR A 217 16.62 -2.07 2.09
CA TYR A 217 15.90 -1.06 1.31
C TYR A 217 15.18 0.00 2.17
N GLY A 218 15.65 0.27 3.37
CA GLY A 218 15.06 1.27 4.25
C GLY A 218 15.01 2.67 3.63
N ASP A 219 16.02 3.03 2.83
CA ASP A 219 16.07 4.28 2.07
C ASP A 219 14.93 4.41 1.06
N ARG A 220 14.41 3.29 0.53
CA ARG A 220 13.33 3.22 -0.46
C ARG A 220 11.94 3.06 0.16
N ILE A 221 11.82 2.88 1.48
CA ILE A 221 10.52 2.82 2.15
C ILE A 221 9.94 4.22 2.21
N SER A 222 8.81 4.47 1.54
CA SER A 222 8.15 5.78 1.47
C SER A 222 6.71 5.77 1.96
N MET A 223 6.17 4.60 2.24
CA MET A 223 4.83 4.38 2.79
C MET A 223 4.83 3.15 3.69
N VAL A 224 3.99 3.15 4.72
CA VAL A 224 3.82 1.98 5.61
C VAL A 224 2.34 1.63 5.70
N HIS A 225 2.02 0.35 5.53
CA HIS A 225 0.75 -0.20 5.94
C HIS A 225 0.87 -0.77 7.36
N VAL A 226 -0.15 -0.56 8.16
CA VAL A 226 -0.17 -0.98 9.57
C VAL A 226 -1.44 -1.77 9.84
N LYS A 227 -1.25 -3.00 10.28
CA LYS A 227 -2.29 -3.93 10.72
C LYS A 227 -1.75 -4.87 11.79
N ASP A 228 -2.57 -5.77 12.27
CA ASP A 228 -2.18 -6.81 13.22
C ASP A 228 -2.61 -8.18 12.71
N PHE A 229 -2.13 -9.25 13.35
CA PHE A 229 -2.47 -10.61 12.98
C PHE A 229 -2.43 -11.55 14.19
N SER A 230 -3.19 -12.64 14.11
CA SER A 230 -3.08 -13.81 14.96
C SER A 230 -2.64 -15.03 14.13
N MET A 231 -2.36 -16.13 14.79
CA MET A 231 -2.06 -17.40 14.14
C MET A 231 -3.15 -18.41 14.44
N GLU A 232 -3.95 -18.75 13.43
CA GLU A 232 -4.95 -19.81 13.53
C GLU A 232 -4.59 -21.00 12.64
N ASN A 233 -4.49 -22.20 13.22
CA ASN A 233 -4.14 -23.43 12.51
C ASN A 233 -2.85 -23.34 11.66
N GLY A 234 -1.89 -22.51 12.09
CA GLY A 234 -0.62 -22.30 11.37
C GLY A 234 -0.70 -21.30 10.21
N HIS A 235 -1.81 -20.58 10.08
CA HIS A 235 -2.00 -19.52 9.09
C HIS A 235 -2.20 -18.16 9.77
N PRO A 236 -1.63 -17.07 9.21
CA PRO A 236 -1.89 -15.73 9.71
C PRO A 236 -3.33 -15.32 9.37
N GLU A 237 -4.05 -14.85 10.38
CA GLU A 237 -5.36 -14.22 10.26
C GLU A 237 -5.26 -12.76 10.70
N PHE A 238 -6.01 -11.88 10.07
CA PHE A 238 -5.96 -10.47 10.40
C PHE A 238 -6.67 -10.17 11.72
N GLU A 239 -6.02 -9.36 12.55
CA GLU A 239 -6.55 -8.88 13.81
C GLU A 239 -6.62 -7.36 13.87
N HIS A 240 -7.33 -6.88 14.83
CA HIS A 240 -7.34 -5.45 15.12
C HIS A 240 -6.02 -5.00 15.74
N ILE A 241 -5.59 -3.79 15.39
CA ILE A 241 -4.34 -3.21 15.89
C ILE A 241 -4.29 -3.24 17.43
N GLY A 242 -3.22 -3.86 17.95
CA GLY A 242 -2.98 -4.06 19.37
C GLY A 242 -3.73 -5.22 20.02
N GLU A 243 -4.43 -6.06 19.26
CA GLU A 243 -5.11 -7.25 19.73
C GLU A 243 -4.47 -8.56 19.22
N GLY A 244 -3.48 -8.44 18.32
CA GLY A 244 -2.78 -9.55 17.70
C GLY A 244 -1.35 -9.76 18.24
N LEU A 245 -0.50 -10.29 17.38
CA LEU A 245 0.86 -10.73 17.69
C LEU A 245 1.94 -9.79 17.16
N PHE A 246 1.57 -8.72 16.42
CA PHE A 246 2.58 -7.87 15.79
C PHE A 246 3.29 -6.99 16.84
N HIS A 247 4.62 -6.98 16.79
CA HIS A 247 5.47 -6.15 17.65
C HIS A 247 5.74 -4.80 16.97
N TYR A 248 4.99 -3.76 17.36
CA TYR A 248 5.08 -2.42 16.76
C TYR A 248 6.35 -1.65 17.13
N GLU A 249 6.95 -1.91 18.28
CA GLU A 249 8.07 -1.12 18.82
C GLU A 249 9.28 -1.05 17.89
N PRO A 250 9.77 -2.15 17.28
CA PRO A 250 10.91 -2.11 16.35
C PRO A 250 10.61 -1.24 15.12
N LEU A 251 9.40 -1.38 14.56
CA LEU A 251 8.95 -0.56 13.43
C LEU A 251 8.90 0.92 13.80
N LEU A 252 8.19 1.26 14.87
CA LEU A 252 7.96 2.65 15.26
C LEU A 252 9.25 3.34 15.70
N ARG A 253 10.17 2.64 16.36
CA ARG A 253 11.49 3.15 16.71
C ARG A 253 12.32 3.48 15.47
N TRP A 254 12.31 2.60 14.48
CA TRP A 254 13.01 2.84 13.22
C TRP A 254 12.41 4.03 12.47
N LEU A 255 11.08 4.08 12.33
CA LEU A 255 10.38 5.18 11.67
C LEU A 255 10.64 6.52 12.34
N LYS A 256 10.60 6.57 13.68
CA LYS A 256 10.87 7.80 14.46
C LYS A 256 12.25 8.34 14.16
N LYS A 257 13.24 7.46 14.00
CA LYS A 257 14.63 7.85 13.76
C LYS A 257 14.91 8.22 12.32
N GLU A 258 14.48 7.37 11.37
CA GLU A 258 14.93 7.42 9.98
C GLU A 258 13.89 8.10 9.04
N LYS A 259 12.60 7.99 9.34
CA LYS A 259 11.49 8.45 8.50
C LYS A 259 10.38 9.15 9.31
N PRO A 260 10.67 10.19 10.11
CA PRO A 260 9.71 10.76 11.07
C PRO A 260 8.44 11.37 10.46
N TYR A 261 8.42 11.62 9.14
CA TYR A 261 7.29 12.22 8.43
C TYR A 261 6.55 11.23 7.52
N ILE A 262 6.90 9.94 7.57
CA ILE A 262 6.26 8.93 6.73
C ILE A 262 4.77 8.80 7.08
N THR A 263 3.96 8.55 6.07
CA THR A 263 2.53 8.22 6.29
C THR A 263 2.37 6.74 6.61
N MET A 264 1.60 6.46 7.65
CA MET A 264 1.16 5.12 8.01
C MET A 264 -0.33 4.98 7.72
N LEU A 265 -0.67 4.04 6.86
CA LEU A 265 -2.06 3.74 6.48
C LEU A 265 -2.54 2.51 7.23
N LEU A 266 -3.55 2.68 8.08
CA LEU A 266 -4.16 1.59 8.81
C LEU A 266 -4.96 0.70 7.84
N GLU A 267 -4.79 -0.60 8.00
CA GLU A 267 -5.51 -1.65 7.29
C GLU A 267 -6.30 -2.54 8.26
N ASN A 268 -7.40 -3.12 7.78
CA ASN A 268 -8.27 -4.00 8.58
C ASN A 268 -8.80 -3.37 9.89
N SER A 269 -8.72 -2.05 10.00
CA SER A 269 -9.42 -1.27 11.00
C SER A 269 -10.81 -0.86 10.46
N ASN A 270 -11.54 -0.04 11.18
CA ASN A 270 -12.80 0.53 10.72
C ASN A 270 -13.01 1.91 11.35
N ARG A 271 -14.07 2.64 10.93
CA ARG A 271 -14.34 3.98 11.43
C ARG A 271 -14.51 4.07 12.96
N GLU A 272 -15.03 3.02 13.58
CA GLU A 272 -15.30 2.99 15.03
C GLU A 272 -14.01 2.79 15.83
N ARG A 273 -13.02 2.13 15.24
CA ARG A 273 -11.75 1.79 15.87
C ARG A 273 -10.61 2.74 15.54
N TYR A 274 -10.70 3.47 14.42
CA TYR A 274 -9.60 4.30 13.91
C TYR A 274 -8.91 5.13 15.00
N HIS A 275 -9.67 5.91 15.77
CA HIS A 275 -9.10 6.77 16.81
C HIS A 275 -8.45 5.98 17.94
N ARG A 276 -9.01 4.84 18.31
CA ARG A 276 -8.41 3.92 19.31
C ARG A 276 -7.11 3.33 18.80
N ASP A 277 -7.09 2.86 17.57
CA ASP A 277 -5.94 2.23 16.94
C ASP A 277 -4.80 3.25 16.76
N VAL A 278 -5.11 4.47 16.33
CA VAL A 278 -4.16 5.58 16.26
C VAL A 278 -3.61 5.93 17.66
N ALA A 279 -4.47 6.04 18.67
CA ALA A 279 -4.03 6.33 20.03
C ALA A 279 -3.11 5.24 20.61
N TYR A 280 -3.38 3.98 20.29
CA TYR A 280 -2.51 2.85 20.65
C TYR A 280 -1.12 2.98 20.04
N LEU A 281 -1.04 3.22 18.72
CA LEU A 281 0.23 3.43 18.02
C LEU A 281 0.99 4.67 18.50
N GLN A 282 0.29 5.78 18.74
CA GLN A 282 0.88 7.01 19.29
C GLN A 282 1.48 6.80 20.68
N LYS A 283 0.81 6.00 21.51
CA LYS A 283 1.34 5.64 22.85
C LYS A 283 2.70 4.95 22.70
N ILE A 284 2.78 3.89 21.91
CA ILE A 284 4.05 3.16 21.67
C ILE A 284 5.10 4.11 21.08
N TYR A 285 4.73 4.92 20.08
CA TYR A 285 5.64 5.87 19.43
C TYR A 285 6.23 6.88 20.43
N SER A 286 5.47 7.28 21.43
CA SER A 286 5.96 8.19 22.47
C SER A 286 6.98 7.54 23.41
N GLU A 287 6.92 6.22 23.57
CA GLU A 287 7.75 5.43 24.50
C GLU A 287 9.07 4.92 23.86
N VAL A 288 9.19 4.92 22.51
CA VAL A 288 10.37 4.40 21.79
C VAL A 288 11.37 5.47 21.34
#